data_343beb4829730394efe174d978c1cb93
#
_entry.id   343beb4829730394efe174d978c1cb93
#
_cell.length_a   1.000
_cell.length_b   1.000
_cell.length_c   1.000
_cell.angle_alpha   90.00
_cell.angle_beta   90.00
_cell.angle_gamma   90.00
#
_symmetry.space_group_name_H-M   'P 1'
#
loop_
_entity.id
_entity.type
_entity.pdbx_description
1 polymer ?
#
loop_
_entity_poly.entity_id
_entity_poly.type
_entity_poly.pdbx_seq_one_letter_code
_entity_poly.pdbx_strand_id
1 'polypeptide(L)'
;MKKLTDKQKSRLWEQQRSVNFQASCLLEKGKGPAEPDIEMLELGPSAPGLPHLCLIHRHLFRNEMKGAGELRTADISKGDIPFCHFEYIEKVGNELMASLESDKYLVGLQKEEFTDRISHYYCEINMLHPFMSGNGVAQRIFFEQLAIHAGYVLNWQGIDPDDWAAANQSGAMGDLTALNVIFAKVVSEARESA
;
A
#
# COMPACT_ATOMS: atom_id res chain seq x y z
N MET A 1 -18.77 14.98 -2.89
CA MET A 1 -17.80 14.93 -1.78
C MET A 1 -16.99 16.23 -1.73
N LYS A 2 -16.84 16.87 -0.56
CA LYS A 2 -16.08 18.12 -0.42
C LYS A 2 -14.58 17.80 -0.52
N LYS A 3 -13.88 18.44 -1.45
CA LYS A 3 -12.45 18.21 -1.69
C LYS A 3 -11.62 18.70 -0.49
N LEU A 4 -10.80 17.83 0.08
CA LEU A 4 -9.88 18.19 1.17
C LEU A 4 -8.74 19.09 0.64
N THR A 5 -8.35 20.08 1.44
CA THR A 5 -7.14 20.87 1.21
C THR A 5 -5.90 20.04 1.53
N ASP A 6 -4.72 20.44 1.02
CA ASP A 6 -3.46 19.74 1.31
C ASP A 6 -3.15 19.72 2.81
N LYS A 7 -3.45 20.81 3.52
CA LYS A 7 -3.31 20.87 4.99
C LYS A 7 -4.21 19.86 5.72
N GLN A 8 -5.45 19.70 5.25
CA GLN A 8 -6.38 18.71 5.83
C GLN A 8 -5.93 17.29 5.55
N LYS A 9 -5.42 17.00 4.35
CA LYS A 9 -4.85 15.69 4.00
C LYS A 9 -3.63 15.35 4.87
N SER A 10 -2.69 16.29 5.04
CA SER A 10 -1.51 16.09 5.90
C SER A 10 -1.91 15.81 7.35
N ARG A 11 -2.85 16.58 7.89
CA ARG A 11 -3.37 16.35 9.25
C ARG A 11 -4.02 14.98 9.39
N LEU A 12 -4.81 14.56 8.40
CA LEU A 12 -5.45 13.26 8.41
C LEU A 12 -4.43 12.11 8.39
N TRP A 13 -3.37 12.25 7.59
CA TRP A 13 -2.24 11.32 7.58
C TRP A 13 -1.56 11.23 8.95
N GLU A 14 -1.21 12.36 9.54
CA GLU A 14 -0.57 12.42 10.86
C GLU A 14 -1.42 11.77 11.96
N GLN A 15 -2.74 11.94 11.91
CA GLN A 15 -3.66 11.37 12.91
C GLN A 15 -3.78 9.85 12.82
N GLN A 16 -3.63 9.26 11.65
CA GLN A 16 -3.90 7.83 11.46
C GLN A 16 -2.66 6.97 11.23
N ARG A 17 -1.52 7.54 10.84
CA ARG A 17 -0.34 6.78 10.41
C ARG A 17 0.14 5.76 11.44
N SER A 18 0.25 6.14 12.71
CA SER A 18 0.75 5.24 13.77
C SER A 18 -0.20 4.10 14.07
N VAL A 19 -1.49 4.38 14.20
CA VAL A 19 -2.51 3.35 14.47
C VAL A 19 -2.62 2.38 13.30
N ASN A 20 -2.66 2.89 12.08
CA ASN A 20 -2.68 2.06 10.88
C ASN A 20 -1.41 1.24 10.72
N PHE A 21 -0.25 1.81 11.04
CA PHE A 21 1.00 1.08 10.99
C PHE A 21 1.04 -0.09 11.96
N GLN A 22 0.58 0.09 13.19
CA GLN A 22 0.47 -1.00 14.17
C GLN A 22 -0.46 -2.11 13.67
N ALA A 23 -1.64 -1.76 13.15
CA ALA A 23 -2.57 -2.71 12.57
C ALA A 23 -1.98 -3.43 11.34
N SER A 24 -1.25 -2.71 10.49
CA SER A 24 -0.54 -3.25 9.33
C SER A 24 0.53 -4.27 9.70
N CYS A 25 1.29 -4.01 10.76
CA CYS A 25 2.30 -4.95 11.28
C CYS A 25 1.66 -6.25 11.77
N LEU A 26 0.46 -6.21 12.36
CA LEU A 26 -0.26 -7.42 12.76
C LEU A 26 -0.62 -8.30 11.56
N LEU A 27 -0.92 -7.72 10.40
CA LEU A 27 -1.18 -8.46 9.17
C LEU A 27 0.05 -9.25 8.68
N GLU A 28 1.25 -8.81 9.03
CA GLU A 28 2.51 -9.53 8.77
C GLU A 28 2.90 -10.50 9.91
N LYS A 29 1.97 -10.80 10.82
CA LYS A 29 2.22 -11.70 11.97
C LYS A 29 3.42 -11.26 12.82
N GLY A 30 3.56 -9.95 13.04
CA GLY A 30 4.63 -9.36 13.84
C GLY A 30 5.98 -9.23 13.13
N LYS A 31 6.05 -9.40 11.81
CA LYS A 31 7.27 -9.22 11.01
C LYS A 31 7.46 -7.79 10.49
N GLY A 32 6.89 -6.81 11.16
CA GLY A 32 7.14 -5.39 10.87
C GLY A 32 8.53 -4.95 11.35
N PRO A 33 8.99 -3.74 10.96
CA PRO A 33 10.23 -3.18 11.46
C PRO A 33 10.16 -2.98 12.98
N ALA A 34 11.29 -3.21 13.68
CA ALA A 34 11.34 -3.19 15.14
C ALA A 34 11.21 -1.77 15.70
N GLU A 35 11.79 -0.77 15.04
CA GLU A 35 11.78 0.63 15.45
C GLU A 35 11.49 1.55 14.26
N PRO A 36 10.27 1.51 13.70
CA PRO A 36 9.93 2.36 12.58
C PRO A 36 9.74 3.80 13.03
N ASP A 37 10.35 4.71 12.31
CA ASP A 37 10.17 6.16 12.50
C ASP A 37 8.91 6.65 11.76
N ILE A 38 7.79 6.01 12.02
CA ILE A 38 6.53 6.30 11.31
C ILE A 38 6.04 7.72 11.58
N GLU A 39 6.34 8.27 12.77
CA GLU A 39 5.95 9.62 13.15
C GLU A 39 6.63 10.71 12.31
N MET A 40 7.76 10.40 11.71
CA MET A 40 8.49 11.32 10.84
C MET A 40 8.19 11.13 9.34
N LEU A 41 7.39 10.12 8.99
CA LEU A 41 6.99 9.92 7.61
C LEU A 41 5.86 10.87 7.23
N GLU A 42 6.15 11.81 6.35
CA GLU A 42 5.17 12.78 5.85
C GLU A 42 4.24 12.17 4.80
N LEU A 43 3.11 12.83 4.56
CA LEU A 43 2.24 12.50 3.43
C LEU A 43 2.99 12.69 2.12
N GLY A 44 3.04 11.65 1.30
CA GLY A 44 3.68 11.69 0.00
C GLY A 44 2.93 12.50 -1.06
N PRO A 45 3.47 12.57 -2.27
CA PRO A 45 2.89 13.34 -3.37
C PRO A 45 1.51 12.80 -3.80
N SER A 46 0.71 13.66 -4.43
CA SER A 46 -0.58 13.27 -5.03
C SER A 46 -0.46 12.41 -6.29
N ALA A 47 0.73 12.40 -6.89
CA ALA A 47 1.09 11.61 -8.07
C ALA A 47 2.30 10.70 -7.76
N PRO A 48 2.14 9.69 -6.90
CA PRO A 48 3.25 8.85 -6.48
C PRO A 48 3.66 7.87 -7.58
N GLY A 49 4.96 7.59 -7.66
CA GLY A 49 5.53 6.59 -8.54
C GLY A 49 6.33 5.54 -7.78
N LEU A 50 7.04 4.68 -8.51
CA LEU A 50 7.92 3.66 -7.93
C LEU A 50 8.98 4.24 -6.98
N PRO A 51 9.62 5.40 -7.28
CA PRO A 51 10.56 6.02 -6.34
C PRO A 51 9.95 6.35 -4.98
N HIS A 52 8.67 6.72 -4.92
CA HIS A 52 7.99 6.99 -3.65
C HIS A 52 7.78 5.72 -2.82
N LEU A 53 7.42 4.60 -3.45
CA LEU A 53 7.36 3.30 -2.77
C LEU A 53 8.73 2.91 -2.20
N CYS A 54 9.81 3.11 -2.96
CA CYS A 54 11.17 2.89 -2.50
C CYS A 54 11.55 3.82 -1.32
N LEU A 55 11.12 5.08 -1.35
CA LEU A 55 11.34 6.05 -0.27
C LEU A 55 10.63 5.58 1.02
N ILE A 56 9.39 5.15 0.94
CA ILE A 56 8.65 4.60 2.09
C ILE A 56 9.40 3.41 2.69
N HIS A 57 9.79 2.45 1.87
CA HIS A 57 10.53 1.27 2.32
C HIS A 57 11.86 1.66 3.00
N ARG A 58 12.62 2.58 2.40
CA ARG A 58 13.87 3.10 2.98
C ARG A 58 13.60 3.73 4.34
N HIS A 59 12.58 4.57 4.45
CA HIS A 59 12.23 5.25 5.69
C HIS A 59 11.94 4.25 6.83
N LEU A 60 11.18 3.18 6.53
CA LEU A 60 10.81 2.17 7.52
C LEU A 60 11.98 1.28 7.95
N PHE A 61 12.90 0.96 7.05
CA PHE A 61 13.87 -0.13 7.26
C PHE A 61 15.34 0.33 7.29
N ARG A 62 15.62 1.63 7.16
CA ARG A 62 17.01 2.14 7.07
C ARG A 62 17.90 1.76 8.24
N ASN A 63 17.32 1.55 9.43
CA ASN A 63 18.08 1.21 10.64
C ASN A 63 18.29 -0.30 10.82
N GLU A 64 17.59 -1.12 10.07
CA GLU A 64 17.57 -2.58 10.25
C GLU A 64 18.06 -3.35 9.02
N MET A 65 17.93 -2.76 7.84
CA MET A 65 18.15 -3.44 6.58
C MET A 65 19.16 -2.69 5.71
N LYS A 66 20.28 -3.33 5.44
CA LYS A 66 21.19 -2.86 4.40
C LYS A 66 20.49 -2.94 3.04
N GLY A 67 20.52 -1.85 2.27
CA GLY A 67 19.80 -1.77 1.00
C GLY A 67 18.30 -1.44 1.16
N ALA A 68 17.88 -0.89 2.30
CA ALA A 68 16.51 -0.39 2.47
C ALA A 68 16.14 0.60 1.35
N GLY A 69 15.01 0.36 0.69
CA GLY A 69 14.55 1.16 -0.44
C GLY A 69 15.16 0.80 -1.79
N GLU A 70 16.06 -0.18 -1.85
CA GLU A 70 16.61 -0.71 -3.10
C GLU A 70 15.74 -1.85 -3.64
N LEU A 71 15.57 -1.90 -4.96
CA LEU A 71 14.89 -3.01 -5.61
C LEU A 71 15.72 -4.29 -5.45
N ARG A 72 15.06 -5.42 -5.23
CA ARG A 72 15.74 -6.71 -5.09
C ARG A 72 16.45 -7.12 -6.37
N THR A 73 17.54 -7.86 -6.21
CA THR A 73 18.40 -8.35 -7.28
C THR A 73 18.36 -9.88 -7.40
N ALA A 74 17.34 -10.51 -6.81
CA ALA A 74 17.11 -11.95 -6.86
C ALA A 74 15.63 -12.26 -6.93
N ASP A 75 15.30 -13.41 -7.49
CA ASP A 75 13.92 -13.91 -7.51
C ASP A 75 13.50 -14.42 -6.14
N ILE A 76 12.25 -14.16 -5.81
CA ILE A 76 11.61 -14.63 -4.59
C ILE A 76 10.21 -15.18 -4.91
N SER A 77 9.73 -16.04 -4.03
CA SER A 77 8.39 -16.64 -4.11
C SER A 77 7.76 -16.74 -2.74
N LYS A 78 6.45 -16.92 -2.70
CA LYS A 78 5.71 -17.28 -1.50
C LYS A 78 5.02 -18.61 -1.74
N GLY A 79 5.54 -19.68 -1.13
CA GLY A 79 5.16 -21.04 -1.50
C GLY A 79 5.47 -21.29 -2.98
N ASP A 80 4.49 -21.76 -3.72
CA ASP A 80 4.60 -22.05 -5.16
C ASP A 80 4.28 -20.83 -6.07
N ILE A 81 3.97 -19.67 -5.48
CA ILE A 81 3.64 -18.45 -6.24
C ILE A 81 4.92 -17.62 -6.44
N PRO A 82 5.45 -17.54 -7.67
CA PRO A 82 6.58 -16.66 -7.97
C PRO A 82 6.11 -15.21 -8.06
N PHE A 83 6.90 -14.28 -7.55
CA PHE A 83 6.73 -12.86 -7.79
C PHE A 83 7.42 -12.43 -9.10
N CYS A 84 7.26 -11.17 -9.48
CA CYS A 84 7.89 -10.62 -10.68
C CYS A 84 9.39 -10.96 -10.72
N HIS A 85 9.89 -11.41 -11.88
CA HIS A 85 11.32 -11.64 -12.07
C HIS A 85 12.11 -10.35 -11.83
N PHE A 86 13.19 -10.43 -11.06
CA PHE A 86 13.88 -9.26 -10.53
C PHE A 86 14.35 -8.27 -11.62
N GLU A 87 14.76 -8.75 -12.78
CA GLU A 87 15.21 -7.89 -13.87
C GLU A 87 14.09 -7.04 -14.50
N TYR A 88 12.83 -7.41 -14.26
CA TYR A 88 11.67 -6.70 -14.81
C TYR A 88 10.96 -5.78 -13.80
N ILE A 89 11.38 -5.77 -12.53
CA ILE A 89 10.71 -5.02 -11.46
C ILE A 89 10.60 -3.53 -11.81
N GLU A 90 11.69 -2.91 -12.25
CA GLU A 90 11.68 -1.48 -12.57
C GLU A 90 10.75 -1.18 -13.74
N LYS A 91 10.84 -1.98 -14.81
CA LYS A 91 9.98 -1.82 -15.99
C LYS A 91 8.51 -2.01 -15.65
N VAL A 92 8.16 -3.15 -15.06
CA VAL A 92 6.76 -3.48 -14.71
C VAL A 92 6.23 -2.51 -13.65
N GLY A 93 7.04 -2.14 -12.67
CA GLY A 93 6.67 -1.15 -11.66
C GLY A 93 6.33 0.21 -12.27
N ASN A 94 7.14 0.69 -13.19
CA ASN A 94 6.88 1.95 -13.90
C ASN A 94 5.64 1.87 -14.81
N GLU A 95 5.40 0.74 -15.46
CA GLU A 95 4.18 0.49 -16.25
C GLU A 95 2.92 0.51 -15.36
N LEU A 96 2.96 -0.09 -14.16
CA LEU A 96 1.87 -0.04 -13.19
C LEU A 96 1.61 1.39 -12.71
N MET A 97 2.66 2.16 -12.43
CA MET A 97 2.52 3.57 -12.04
C MET A 97 1.97 4.44 -13.16
N ALA A 98 2.35 4.17 -14.42
CA ALA A 98 1.77 4.85 -15.59
C ALA A 98 0.28 4.52 -15.78
N SER A 99 -0.13 3.28 -15.50
CA SER A 99 -1.54 2.90 -15.50
C SER A 99 -2.31 3.63 -14.41
N LEU A 100 -1.75 3.75 -13.22
CA LEU A 100 -2.33 4.51 -12.10
C LEU A 100 -2.47 6.00 -12.44
N GLU A 101 -1.50 6.59 -13.12
CA GLU A 101 -1.58 7.95 -13.64
C GLU A 101 -2.71 8.10 -14.68
N SER A 102 -2.84 7.16 -15.61
CA SER A 102 -3.91 7.13 -16.61
C SER A 102 -5.30 7.05 -15.94
N ASP A 103 -5.41 6.36 -14.82
CA ASP A 103 -6.60 6.29 -13.98
C ASP A 103 -6.71 7.49 -13.01
N LYS A 104 -5.92 8.55 -13.22
CA LYS A 104 -5.93 9.79 -12.43
C LYS A 104 -5.73 9.57 -10.93
N TYR A 105 -4.89 8.59 -10.58
CA TYR A 105 -4.63 8.19 -9.19
C TYR A 105 -5.91 7.91 -8.39
N LEU A 106 -6.94 7.39 -9.06
CA LEU A 106 -8.26 7.05 -8.52
C LEU A 106 -9.06 8.23 -7.95
N VAL A 107 -8.67 9.46 -8.29
CA VAL A 107 -9.36 10.68 -7.85
C VAL A 107 -10.70 10.82 -8.58
N GLY A 108 -11.76 11.14 -7.83
CA GLY A 108 -13.08 11.39 -8.38
C GLY A 108 -13.98 10.17 -8.53
N LEU A 109 -13.49 8.98 -8.15
CA LEU A 109 -14.29 7.76 -8.17
C LEU A 109 -15.27 7.71 -6.99
N GLN A 110 -16.43 7.08 -7.22
CA GLN A 110 -17.34 6.71 -6.14
C GLN A 110 -16.74 5.56 -5.32
N LYS A 111 -17.21 5.39 -4.07
CA LYS A 111 -16.61 4.46 -3.11
C LYS A 111 -16.48 3.04 -3.66
N GLU A 112 -17.51 2.52 -4.30
CA GLU A 112 -17.52 1.16 -4.83
C GLU A 112 -16.46 0.98 -5.92
N GLU A 113 -16.42 1.90 -6.89
CA GLU A 113 -15.43 1.89 -7.97
C GLU A 113 -14.01 2.11 -7.43
N PHE A 114 -13.84 3.05 -6.50
CA PHE A 114 -12.56 3.26 -5.83
C PHE A 114 -12.07 1.99 -5.14
N THR A 115 -12.96 1.29 -4.41
CA THR A 115 -12.64 0.04 -3.72
C THR A 115 -12.17 -1.04 -4.67
N ASP A 116 -12.86 -1.24 -5.78
CA ASP A 116 -12.48 -2.23 -6.78
C ASP A 116 -11.14 -1.88 -7.46
N ARG A 117 -10.93 -0.61 -7.77
CA ARG A 117 -9.70 -0.17 -8.43
C ARG A 117 -8.49 -0.22 -7.51
N ILE A 118 -8.61 0.22 -6.26
CA ILE A 118 -7.49 0.16 -5.31
C ILE A 118 -7.12 -1.29 -4.96
N SER A 119 -8.10 -2.18 -4.85
CA SER A 119 -7.90 -3.61 -4.65
C SER A 119 -7.11 -4.23 -5.82
N HIS A 120 -7.46 -3.89 -7.05
CA HIS A 120 -6.74 -4.31 -8.25
C HIS A 120 -5.27 -3.85 -8.23
N TYR A 121 -5.02 -2.55 -8.06
CA TYR A 121 -3.65 -2.02 -8.00
C TYR A 121 -2.85 -2.59 -6.83
N TYR A 122 -3.50 -2.79 -5.68
CA TYR A 122 -2.87 -3.43 -4.54
C TYR A 122 -2.36 -4.84 -4.90
N CYS A 123 -3.18 -5.64 -5.56
CA CYS A 123 -2.82 -6.98 -6.02
C CYS A 123 -1.64 -6.94 -7.00
N GLU A 124 -1.67 -6.04 -7.99
CA GLU A 124 -0.60 -5.89 -8.98
C GLU A 124 0.74 -5.51 -8.34
N ILE A 125 0.75 -4.54 -7.43
CA ILE A 125 1.97 -4.16 -6.69
C ILE A 125 2.43 -5.29 -5.77
N ASN A 126 1.50 -6.03 -5.16
CA ASN A 126 1.84 -7.21 -4.35
C ASN A 126 2.57 -8.29 -5.20
N MET A 127 2.14 -8.50 -6.44
CA MET A 127 2.79 -9.42 -7.37
C MET A 127 4.13 -8.90 -7.90
N LEU A 128 4.29 -7.59 -8.00
CA LEU A 128 5.59 -6.96 -8.28
C LEU A 128 6.61 -7.29 -7.19
N HIS A 129 6.22 -7.18 -5.93
CA HIS A 129 7.01 -7.51 -4.74
C HIS A 129 8.44 -7.00 -4.82
N PRO A 130 8.63 -5.66 -4.86
CA PRO A 130 9.89 -5.09 -5.35
C PRO A 130 11.08 -5.24 -4.40
N PHE A 131 10.85 -5.55 -3.12
CA PHE A 131 11.91 -5.62 -2.10
C PHE A 131 12.15 -7.06 -1.64
N MET A 132 13.32 -7.33 -1.05
CA MET A 132 13.64 -8.65 -0.51
C MET A 132 12.74 -9.02 0.69
N SER A 133 12.34 -8.03 1.48
CA SER A 133 11.39 -8.17 2.60
C SER A 133 10.73 -6.83 2.91
N GLY A 134 9.73 -6.82 3.80
CA GLY A 134 9.05 -5.58 4.19
C GLY A 134 8.10 -5.00 3.14
N ASN A 135 7.76 -5.77 2.11
CA ASN A 135 6.88 -5.32 1.03
C ASN A 135 5.49 -4.94 1.52
N GLY A 136 4.87 -5.77 2.36
CA GLY A 136 3.48 -5.58 2.79
C GLY A 136 3.26 -4.27 3.54
N VAL A 137 4.08 -3.95 4.53
CA VAL A 137 3.94 -2.71 5.31
C VAL A 137 4.24 -1.47 4.47
N ALA A 138 5.26 -1.50 3.63
CA ALA A 138 5.58 -0.39 2.72
C ALA A 138 4.47 -0.15 1.69
N GLN A 139 3.95 -1.21 1.10
CA GLN A 139 2.86 -1.17 0.12
C GLN A 139 1.57 -0.61 0.73
N ARG A 140 1.20 -1.03 1.93
CA ARG A 140 -0.01 -0.51 2.58
C ARG A 140 0.10 0.99 2.86
N ILE A 141 1.24 1.49 3.30
CA ILE A 141 1.47 2.94 3.46
C ILE A 141 1.31 3.67 2.13
N PHE A 142 1.89 3.14 1.04
CA PHE A 142 1.74 3.74 -0.29
C PHE A 142 0.26 3.92 -0.66
N PHE A 143 -0.56 2.89 -0.46
CA PHE A 143 -1.99 2.96 -0.78
C PHE A 143 -2.81 3.78 0.23
N GLU A 144 -2.42 3.82 1.51
CA GLU A 144 -3.01 4.73 2.49
C GLU A 144 -2.86 6.20 2.06
N GLN A 145 -1.66 6.58 1.63
CA GLN A 145 -1.38 7.94 1.16
C GLN A 145 -2.11 8.25 -0.14
N LEU A 146 -2.12 7.31 -1.09
CA LEU A 146 -2.88 7.42 -2.33
C LEU A 146 -4.39 7.65 -2.04
N ALA A 147 -4.95 6.87 -1.13
CA ALA A 147 -6.35 6.97 -0.74
C ALA A 147 -6.69 8.36 -0.18
N ILE A 148 -5.86 8.92 0.69
CA ILE A 148 -6.06 10.26 1.24
C ILE A 148 -6.13 11.31 0.13
N HIS A 149 -5.25 11.25 -0.85
CA HIS A 149 -5.27 12.16 -2.00
C HIS A 149 -6.54 11.99 -2.85
N ALA A 150 -7.10 10.80 -2.91
CA ALA A 150 -8.36 10.51 -3.61
C ALA A 150 -9.62 10.80 -2.79
N GLY A 151 -9.48 11.20 -1.51
CA GLY A 151 -10.59 11.54 -0.62
C GLY A 151 -11.13 10.37 0.19
N TYR A 152 -10.33 9.32 0.36
CA TYR A 152 -10.65 8.13 1.14
C TYR A 152 -9.59 7.86 2.21
N VAL A 153 -9.92 7.02 3.18
CA VAL A 153 -8.97 6.49 4.16
C VAL A 153 -9.05 4.97 4.17
N LEU A 154 -7.90 4.35 4.41
CA LEU A 154 -7.80 2.91 4.65
C LEU A 154 -7.57 2.68 6.15
N ASN A 155 -8.34 1.76 6.73
CA ASN A 155 -8.20 1.36 8.13
C ASN A 155 -8.02 -0.16 8.22
N TRP A 156 -6.85 -0.61 8.63
CA TRP A 156 -6.50 -2.03 8.73
C TRP A 156 -6.89 -2.67 10.05
N GLN A 157 -7.43 -1.90 11.01
CA GLN A 157 -7.85 -2.44 12.29
C GLN A 157 -8.97 -3.48 12.14
N GLY A 158 -8.86 -4.57 12.89
CA GLY A 158 -9.88 -5.61 12.89
C GLY A 158 -9.87 -6.57 11.70
N ILE A 159 -8.89 -6.44 10.80
CA ILE A 159 -8.71 -7.41 9.71
C ILE A 159 -7.94 -8.61 10.25
N ASP A 160 -8.50 -9.80 10.05
CA ASP A 160 -7.84 -11.05 10.44
C ASP A 160 -6.64 -11.34 9.54
N PRO A 161 -5.44 -11.63 10.11
CA PRO A 161 -4.22 -11.89 9.33
C PRO A 161 -4.32 -13.11 8.41
N ASP A 162 -5.05 -14.15 8.80
CA ASP A 162 -5.19 -15.36 7.97
C ASP A 162 -6.16 -15.12 6.81
N ASP A 163 -7.25 -14.39 7.03
CA ASP A 163 -8.16 -13.94 5.97
C ASP A 163 -7.44 -13.03 4.98
N TRP A 164 -6.62 -12.10 5.47
CA TRP A 164 -5.79 -11.23 4.65
C TRP A 164 -4.81 -12.04 3.77
N ALA A 165 -4.10 -12.97 4.36
CA ALA A 165 -3.15 -13.83 3.62
C ALA A 165 -3.85 -14.67 2.56
N ALA A 166 -5.01 -15.27 2.88
CA ALA A 166 -5.81 -16.07 1.95
C ALA A 166 -6.35 -15.23 0.78
N ALA A 167 -6.82 -14.00 1.06
CA ALA A 167 -7.32 -13.09 0.03
C ALA A 167 -6.22 -12.66 -0.95
N ASN A 168 -5.02 -12.36 -0.45
CA ASN A 168 -3.88 -12.03 -1.29
C ASN A 168 -3.40 -13.24 -2.12
N GLN A 169 -3.46 -14.44 -1.57
CA GLN A 169 -3.14 -15.66 -2.32
C GLN A 169 -4.12 -15.90 -3.46
N SER A 170 -5.43 -15.76 -3.21
CA SER A 170 -6.45 -15.87 -4.25
C SER A 170 -6.28 -14.81 -5.33
N GLY A 171 -5.97 -13.57 -4.95
CA GLY A 171 -5.67 -12.47 -5.87
C GLY A 171 -4.48 -12.78 -6.77
N ALA A 172 -3.41 -13.35 -6.23
CA ALA A 172 -2.24 -13.78 -6.99
C ALA A 172 -2.56 -14.86 -8.03
N MET A 173 -3.63 -15.62 -7.81
CA MET A 173 -4.15 -16.63 -8.74
C MET A 173 -5.22 -16.07 -9.71
N GLY A 174 -5.50 -14.78 -9.66
CA GLY A 174 -6.43 -14.08 -10.56
C GLY A 174 -7.84 -13.89 -10.00
N ASP A 175 -8.13 -14.32 -8.76
CA ASP A 175 -9.43 -14.11 -8.13
C ASP A 175 -9.34 -13.00 -7.05
N LEU A 176 -9.87 -11.82 -7.38
CA LEU A 176 -9.89 -10.66 -6.50
C LEU A 176 -11.10 -10.61 -5.55
N THR A 177 -12.01 -11.57 -5.60
CA THR A 177 -13.29 -11.51 -4.86
C THR A 177 -13.08 -11.31 -3.36
N ALA A 178 -12.24 -12.13 -2.73
CA ALA A 178 -11.95 -12.03 -1.29
C ALA A 178 -11.23 -10.72 -0.93
N LEU A 179 -10.31 -10.28 -1.77
CA LEU A 179 -9.57 -9.03 -1.56
C LEU A 179 -10.51 -7.82 -1.66
N ASN A 180 -11.43 -7.80 -2.64
CA ASN A 180 -12.45 -6.76 -2.77
C ASN A 180 -13.36 -6.69 -1.53
N VAL A 181 -13.75 -7.82 -0.97
CA VAL A 181 -14.55 -7.89 0.27
C VAL A 181 -13.80 -7.24 1.44
N ILE A 182 -12.51 -7.51 1.59
CA ILE A 182 -11.68 -6.91 2.65
C ILE A 182 -11.54 -5.41 2.40
N PHE A 183 -11.21 -4.98 1.19
CA PHE A 183 -11.08 -3.55 0.87
C PHE A 183 -12.40 -2.78 1.08
N ALA A 184 -13.56 -3.39 0.83
CA ALA A 184 -14.85 -2.78 1.13
C ALA A 184 -15.05 -2.44 2.62
N LYS A 185 -14.44 -3.24 3.51
CA LYS A 185 -14.42 -2.98 4.96
C LYS A 185 -13.38 -1.93 5.36
N VAL A 186 -12.23 -1.93 4.68
CA VAL A 186 -11.07 -1.06 4.97
C VAL A 186 -11.28 0.37 4.48
N VAL A 187 -11.93 0.55 3.32
CA VAL A 187 -12.15 1.85 2.67
C VAL A 187 -13.31 2.60 3.32
N SER A 188 -13.06 3.85 3.70
CA SER A 188 -14.10 4.80 4.09
C SER A 188 -13.83 6.18 3.51
N GLU A 189 -14.87 7.02 3.41
CA GLU A 189 -14.69 8.41 2.99
C GLU A 189 -13.85 9.19 4.03
N ALA A 190 -12.89 9.97 3.54
CA ALA A 190 -12.13 10.88 4.37
C ALA A 190 -13.07 12.00 4.87
N ARG A 191 -13.21 12.11 6.19
CA ARG A 191 -13.99 13.17 6.84
C ARG A 191 -13.08 14.01 7.70
N GLU A 192 -13.27 15.32 7.66
CA GLU A 192 -12.65 16.21 8.62
C GLU A 192 -13.15 15.84 10.01
N SER A 193 -12.26 15.49 10.93
CA SER A 193 -12.62 15.39 12.34
C SER A 193 -13.04 16.76 12.82
N ALA A 194 -14.24 16.85 13.32
CA ALA A 194 -14.81 18.08 13.87
C ALA A 194 -13.95 18.64 15.03
#